data_935b93d4b06db0967f27b78b84f7ad54
#
_entry.id   935b93d4b06db0967f27b78b84f7ad54
#
_cell.length_a   1.000
_cell.length_b   1.000
_cell.length_c   1.000
_cell.angle_alpha   90.00
_cell.angle_beta   90.00
_cell.angle_gamma   90.00
#
_symmetry.space_group_name_H-M   'P 1'
#
loop_
_entity.id
_entity.type
_entity.pdbx_description
1 polymer ?
#
loop_
_entity_poly.entity_id
_entity_poly.type
_entity_poly.pdbx_seq_one_letter_code
_entity_poly.pdbx_strand_id
1 'polypeptide(L)'
;MGQVAIAGPRRTAAGARPAARSALARVATGSLAVKAKGLNPLVAVLLFALFVPWLFQVGALIISPYRFLLLLTAIPCLWIWVSGKAGPARLPDFAVLAYAIWGAISLGVNHGGDVGFQSGGVQGMETVGSYFLARTLIRTPEHFRAMCAVLATAILLLLPFALIETVTGQNILLRTYSSVMPSINEFRMPGRLGLERVQSVLDHPILFGVCTGSALALSFAVLGYQEPGWRRWGIALLVALTSFTSLSAGPMSGLVAQMLLLLWGWALRPIKARWTLLLVLIGLALLAIELFAKRPLPNVLFSTIALDGESAYYRVLIWNFGSQSALNHPWFGVGFGMWDHPSWMTQSIDMFWLYPAIVYGLPASAMMFIAFLGSTIGVGRKRNLPPREYSYRMAYLICMAGFFVVGWTVHFWNATYVLFMFLLGSGLWVMDAPEATGIERQEPGGEKRALREPRPARPALARAGRDRPFPEPNPRRA
;
A
#
# COMPACT_ATOMS: atom_id res chain seq x y z
N MET A 1 -11.05 79.12 -9.95
CA MET A 1 -10.75 78.52 -11.25
C MET A 1 -9.72 77.45 -10.98
N GLY A 2 -9.94 76.18 -11.10
CA GLY A 2 -10.77 75.24 -11.73
C GLY A 2 -10.26 73.87 -11.21
N GLN A 3 -11.16 73.12 -10.63
CA GLN A 3 -10.92 71.71 -10.21
C GLN A 3 -10.80 70.80 -11.42
N VAL A 4 -9.89 69.83 -11.40
CA VAL A 4 -10.09 68.56 -12.12
C VAL A 4 -9.61 67.40 -11.22
N ALA A 5 -10.56 66.63 -10.73
CA ALA A 5 -10.38 65.35 -10.05
C ALA A 5 -10.24 64.26 -11.07
N ILE A 6 -9.23 63.43 -10.98
CA ILE A 6 -9.14 62.15 -11.73
C ILE A 6 -9.19 61.00 -10.70
N ALA A 7 -10.34 60.33 -10.69
CA ALA A 7 -10.55 59.07 -9.95
C ALA A 7 -10.03 57.86 -10.76
N GLY A 8 -9.03 57.13 -10.24
CA GLY A 8 -8.61 55.84 -10.75
C GLY A 8 -9.34 54.68 -10.03
N PRO A 9 -9.70 53.60 -10.70
CA PRO A 9 -10.49 52.56 -10.09
C PRO A 9 -9.67 51.63 -9.20
N ARG A 10 -10.06 51.54 -7.92
CA ARG A 10 -9.58 50.54 -6.98
C ARG A 10 -10.10 49.14 -7.45
N ARG A 11 -9.20 48.26 -7.94
CA ARG A 11 -9.50 46.86 -8.11
C ARG A 11 -9.38 46.19 -6.73
N THR A 12 -10.50 45.76 -6.17
CA THR A 12 -10.64 44.97 -4.97
C THR A 12 -10.19 43.53 -5.22
N ALA A 13 -9.10 43.12 -4.57
CA ALA A 13 -8.57 41.75 -4.57
C ALA A 13 -9.41 40.86 -3.62
N ALA A 14 -10.70 40.65 -3.90
CA ALA A 14 -11.62 39.89 -3.04
C ALA A 14 -12.19 38.60 -3.68
N GLY A 15 -11.69 38.14 -4.86
CA GLY A 15 -12.30 37.05 -5.61
C GLY A 15 -11.61 35.69 -5.57
N ALA A 16 -10.39 35.56 -4.99
CA ALA A 16 -9.60 34.33 -5.13
C ALA A 16 -9.73 33.30 -3.98
N ARG A 17 -10.34 33.64 -2.86
CA ARG A 17 -10.45 32.74 -1.69
C ARG A 17 -11.58 31.72 -1.68
N PRO A 18 -12.76 31.89 -2.33
CA PRO A 18 -13.80 30.86 -2.32
C PRO A 18 -13.53 29.71 -3.28
N ALA A 19 -12.82 29.92 -4.40
CA ALA A 19 -12.59 28.89 -5.40
C ALA A 19 -11.62 27.79 -4.94
N ALA A 20 -10.58 28.11 -4.17
CA ALA A 20 -9.63 27.15 -3.64
C ALA A 20 -10.24 26.26 -2.53
N ARG A 21 -11.08 26.83 -1.65
CA ARG A 21 -11.81 26.08 -0.63
C ARG A 21 -12.86 25.14 -1.25
N SER A 22 -13.53 25.55 -2.31
CA SER A 22 -14.48 24.69 -3.02
C SER A 22 -13.80 23.59 -3.84
N ALA A 23 -12.56 23.81 -4.31
CA ALA A 23 -11.76 22.78 -4.98
C ALA A 23 -11.26 21.71 -4.02
N LEU A 24 -10.73 22.08 -2.86
CA LEU A 24 -10.32 21.13 -1.81
C LEU A 24 -11.51 20.36 -1.22
N ALA A 25 -12.64 21.04 -0.99
CA ALA A 25 -13.88 20.38 -0.57
C ALA A 25 -14.41 19.41 -1.63
N ARG A 26 -14.33 19.74 -2.93
CA ARG A 26 -14.72 18.84 -4.02
C ARG A 26 -13.76 17.68 -4.23
N VAL A 27 -12.47 17.84 -3.95
CA VAL A 27 -11.50 16.75 -3.97
C VAL A 27 -11.77 15.79 -2.80
N ALA A 28 -12.04 16.32 -1.61
CA ALA A 28 -12.39 15.52 -0.44
C ALA A 28 -13.77 14.84 -0.60
N THR A 29 -14.81 15.58 -1.02
CA THR A 29 -16.16 15.03 -1.19
C THR A 29 -16.33 14.21 -2.47
N GLY A 30 -15.62 14.52 -3.55
CA GLY A 30 -15.61 13.71 -4.77
C GLY A 30 -14.88 12.38 -4.59
N SER A 31 -13.86 12.32 -3.73
CA SER A 31 -13.18 11.07 -3.34
C SER A 31 -14.06 10.21 -2.41
N LEU A 32 -14.82 10.84 -1.52
CA LEU A 32 -15.77 10.17 -0.61
C LEU A 32 -17.03 9.66 -1.34
N ALA A 33 -17.40 10.28 -2.47
CA ALA A 33 -18.58 9.93 -3.26
C ALA A 33 -18.32 8.89 -4.36
N VAL A 34 -17.11 8.31 -4.47
CA VAL A 34 -16.96 7.04 -5.17
C VAL A 34 -17.74 6.02 -4.33
N LYS A 35 -19.07 5.92 -4.56
CA LYS A 35 -19.85 4.78 -4.13
C LYS A 35 -19.01 3.57 -4.51
N ALA A 36 -18.48 2.88 -3.49
CA ALA A 36 -17.71 1.64 -3.63
C ALA A 36 -18.68 0.56 -4.14
N LYS A 37 -19.09 0.71 -5.41
CA LYS A 37 -20.04 -0.17 -6.07
C LYS A 37 -19.41 -1.56 -6.10
N GLY A 38 -19.79 -2.40 -5.13
CA GLY A 38 -19.37 -3.78 -5.03
C GLY A 38 -18.34 -4.12 -3.93
N LEU A 39 -17.68 -3.15 -3.25
CA LEU A 39 -16.80 -3.50 -2.14
C LEU A 39 -17.62 -3.99 -0.94
N ASN A 40 -17.23 -5.14 -0.39
CA ASN A 40 -17.84 -5.61 0.84
C ASN A 40 -17.56 -4.60 1.98
N PRO A 41 -18.58 -4.13 2.74
CA PRO A 41 -18.41 -3.14 3.78
C PRO A 41 -17.43 -3.57 4.89
N LEU A 42 -17.27 -4.87 5.14
CA LEU A 42 -16.31 -5.38 6.12
C LEU A 42 -14.86 -4.95 5.81
N VAL A 43 -14.51 -4.81 4.53
CA VAL A 43 -13.19 -4.31 4.12
C VAL A 43 -13.02 -2.84 4.53
N ALA A 44 -14.03 -2.01 4.29
CA ALA A 44 -13.97 -0.60 4.69
C ALA A 44 -13.93 -0.47 6.22
N VAL A 45 -14.77 -1.24 6.92
CA VAL A 45 -14.78 -1.25 8.40
C VAL A 45 -13.42 -1.67 8.95
N LEU A 46 -12.78 -2.72 8.40
CA LEU A 46 -11.43 -3.12 8.84
C LEU A 46 -10.43 -1.98 8.66
N LEU A 47 -10.37 -1.38 7.45
CA LEU A 47 -9.39 -0.35 7.15
C LEU A 47 -9.56 0.90 8.04
N PHE A 48 -10.78 1.28 8.38
CA PHE A 48 -11.00 2.36 9.36
C PHE A 48 -10.72 1.91 10.79
N ALA A 49 -11.06 0.67 11.17
CA ALA A 49 -10.83 0.14 12.50
C ALA A 49 -9.33 0.04 12.86
N LEU A 50 -8.43 -0.09 11.85
CA LEU A 50 -6.98 -0.02 12.06
C LEU A 50 -6.50 1.34 12.61
N PHE A 51 -7.26 2.40 12.38
CA PHE A 51 -6.97 3.76 12.85
C PHE A 51 -7.81 4.19 14.05
N VAL A 52 -8.47 3.24 14.72
CA VAL A 52 -9.16 3.46 15.98
C VAL A 52 -8.33 2.86 17.13
N PRO A 53 -7.70 3.70 17.98
CA PRO A 53 -6.70 3.26 18.95
C PRO A 53 -7.29 2.69 20.24
N TRP A 54 -8.58 2.39 20.29
CA TRP A 54 -9.25 1.89 21.50
C TRP A 54 -8.81 0.47 21.85
N LEU A 55 -8.73 0.22 23.16
CA LEU A 55 -8.37 -1.06 23.74
C LEU A 55 -9.44 -1.48 24.74
N PHE A 56 -10.02 -2.65 24.52
CA PHE A 56 -11.03 -3.26 25.39
C PHE A 56 -10.41 -4.44 26.12
N GLN A 57 -10.50 -4.47 27.42
CA GLN A 57 -10.08 -5.61 28.22
C GLN A 57 -11.26 -6.59 28.38
N VAL A 58 -11.08 -7.81 27.87
CA VAL A 58 -12.06 -8.91 28.02
C VAL A 58 -11.35 -10.08 28.68
N GLY A 59 -11.49 -10.18 29.99
CA GLY A 59 -10.75 -11.14 30.81
C GLY A 59 -9.24 -10.84 30.74
N ALA A 60 -8.44 -11.81 30.30
CA ALA A 60 -6.99 -11.65 30.12
C ALA A 60 -6.60 -11.07 28.74
N LEU A 61 -7.55 -10.90 27.82
CA LEU A 61 -7.28 -10.44 26.45
C LEU A 61 -7.51 -8.95 26.30
N ILE A 62 -6.60 -8.27 25.61
CA ILE A 62 -6.76 -6.90 25.14
C ILE A 62 -7.20 -6.94 23.68
N ILE A 63 -8.43 -6.49 23.42
CA ILE A 63 -9.06 -6.52 22.10
C ILE A 63 -9.16 -5.09 21.57
N SER A 64 -8.63 -4.84 20.37
CA SER A 64 -8.85 -3.61 19.63
C SER A 64 -10.03 -3.77 18.65
N PRO A 65 -10.61 -2.67 18.12
CA PRO A 65 -11.73 -2.74 17.17
C PRO A 65 -11.44 -3.62 15.95
N TYR A 66 -10.22 -3.55 15.37
CA TYR A 66 -9.84 -4.39 14.25
C TYR A 66 -9.70 -5.87 14.65
N ARG A 67 -9.18 -6.19 15.87
CA ARG A 67 -9.11 -7.58 16.40
C ARG A 67 -10.50 -8.16 16.57
N PHE A 68 -11.44 -7.37 17.10
CA PHE A 68 -12.83 -7.80 17.25
C PHE A 68 -13.45 -8.16 15.89
N LEU A 69 -13.24 -7.32 14.86
CA LEU A 69 -13.72 -7.61 13.52
C LEU A 69 -13.08 -8.86 12.93
N LEU A 70 -11.76 -9.02 13.09
CA LEU A 70 -11.05 -10.22 12.61
C LEU A 70 -11.54 -11.48 13.28
N LEU A 71 -11.82 -11.45 14.59
CA LEU A 71 -12.40 -12.58 15.33
C LEU A 71 -13.75 -13.01 14.74
N LEU A 72 -14.61 -12.06 14.41
CA LEU A 72 -15.92 -12.35 13.80
C LEU A 72 -15.82 -12.86 12.36
N THR A 73 -14.80 -12.43 11.61
CA THR A 73 -14.72 -12.69 10.16
C THR A 73 -13.76 -13.82 9.79
N ALA A 74 -12.83 -14.22 10.66
CA ALA A 74 -11.81 -15.22 10.35
C ALA A 74 -12.43 -16.57 9.92
N ILE A 75 -13.35 -17.11 10.73
CA ILE A 75 -14.00 -18.40 10.43
C ILE A 75 -14.86 -18.34 9.16
N PRO A 76 -15.75 -17.34 8.97
CA PRO A 76 -16.47 -17.17 7.70
C PRO A 76 -15.56 -17.06 6.48
N CYS A 77 -14.47 -16.28 6.57
CA CYS A 77 -13.52 -16.15 5.46
C CYS A 77 -12.78 -17.45 5.15
N LEU A 78 -12.34 -18.20 6.16
CA LEU A 78 -11.76 -19.53 5.97
C LEU A 78 -12.77 -20.49 5.33
N TRP A 79 -14.04 -20.46 5.75
CA TRP A 79 -15.09 -21.26 5.13
C TRP A 79 -15.31 -20.92 3.65
N ILE A 80 -15.33 -19.63 3.30
CA ILE A 80 -15.42 -19.17 1.91
C ILE A 80 -14.22 -19.68 1.10
N TRP A 81 -13.01 -19.67 1.67
CA TRP A 81 -11.81 -20.16 1.01
C TRP A 81 -11.83 -21.68 0.83
N VAL A 82 -12.11 -22.47 1.87
CA VAL A 82 -12.20 -23.93 1.82
C VAL A 82 -13.29 -24.39 0.84
N SER A 83 -14.43 -23.68 0.78
CA SER A 83 -15.51 -23.99 -0.17
C SER A 83 -15.19 -23.65 -1.64
N GLY A 84 -13.97 -23.17 -1.93
CA GLY A 84 -13.53 -22.83 -3.30
C GLY A 84 -14.11 -21.51 -3.83
N LYS A 85 -14.97 -20.82 -3.09
CA LYS A 85 -15.59 -19.53 -3.50
C LYS A 85 -14.57 -18.39 -3.60
N ALA A 86 -13.42 -18.53 -2.96
CA ALA A 86 -12.30 -17.58 -3.07
C ALA A 86 -11.38 -17.86 -4.28
N GLY A 87 -11.71 -18.79 -5.16
CA GLY A 87 -10.87 -19.27 -6.25
C GLY A 87 -9.91 -20.38 -5.79
N PRO A 88 -9.00 -20.85 -6.66
CA PRO A 88 -8.12 -21.96 -6.34
C PRO A 88 -7.19 -21.61 -5.16
N ALA A 89 -7.00 -22.58 -4.26
CA ALA A 89 -6.03 -22.45 -3.18
C ALA A 89 -4.61 -22.31 -3.74
N ARG A 90 -3.82 -21.44 -3.14
CA ARG A 90 -2.47 -21.10 -3.59
C ARG A 90 -1.45 -21.42 -2.50
N LEU A 91 -0.20 -21.63 -2.90
CA LEU A 91 0.90 -21.87 -1.93
C LEU A 91 0.96 -20.82 -0.80
N PRO A 92 0.81 -19.52 -1.03
CA PRO A 92 0.76 -18.54 0.05
C PRO A 92 -0.34 -18.78 1.08
N ASP A 93 -1.52 -19.27 0.67
CA ASP A 93 -2.65 -19.53 1.55
C ASP A 93 -2.26 -20.57 2.62
N PHE A 94 -1.60 -21.65 2.20
CA PHE A 94 -1.11 -22.71 3.10
C PHE A 94 0.06 -22.22 3.96
N ALA A 95 0.98 -21.42 3.41
CA ALA A 95 2.11 -20.88 4.14
C ALA A 95 1.67 -19.94 5.29
N VAL A 96 0.64 -19.12 5.06
CA VAL A 96 0.03 -18.25 6.09
C VAL A 96 -0.59 -19.08 7.22
N LEU A 97 -1.33 -20.13 6.88
CA LEU A 97 -1.92 -21.04 7.88
C LEU A 97 -0.84 -21.76 8.68
N ALA A 98 0.15 -22.31 7.98
CA ALA A 98 1.27 -23.01 8.61
C ALA A 98 2.08 -22.10 9.54
N TYR A 99 2.32 -20.84 9.14
CA TYR A 99 2.99 -19.84 9.96
C TYR A 99 2.22 -19.56 11.26
N ALA A 100 0.90 -19.37 11.19
CA ALA A 100 0.07 -19.10 12.35
C ALA A 100 0.03 -20.30 13.32
N ILE A 101 -0.12 -21.51 12.79
CA ILE A 101 -0.12 -22.75 13.60
C ILE A 101 1.27 -22.97 14.25
N TRP A 102 2.34 -22.81 13.47
CA TRP A 102 3.69 -22.99 13.98
C TRP A 102 4.03 -21.98 15.07
N GLY A 103 3.66 -20.69 14.89
CA GLY A 103 3.86 -19.65 15.89
C GLY A 103 3.16 -19.98 17.23
N ALA A 104 1.93 -20.49 17.18
CA ALA A 104 1.22 -20.91 18.39
C ALA A 104 1.89 -22.12 19.07
N ILE A 105 2.33 -23.12 18.28
CA ILE A 105 3.08 -24.28 18.78
C ILE A 105 4.39 -23.84 19.43
N SER A 106 5.16 -22.96 18.76
CA SER A 106 6.43 -22.45 19.26
C SER A 106 6.26 -21.74 20.61
N LEU A 107 5.27 -20.85 20.73
CA LEU A 107 4.97 -20.17 22.00
C LEU A 107 4.54 -21.16 23.08
N GLY A 108 3.75 -22.16 22.72
CA GLY A 108 3.34 -23.21 23.64
C GLY A 108 4.52 -24.05 24.15
N VAL A 109 5.47 -24.37 23.31
CA VAL A 109 6.70 -25.11 23.70
C VAL A 109 7.59 -24.28 24.62
N ASN A 110 7.77 -22.99 24.33
CA ASN A 110 8.66 -22.11 25.11
C ASN A 110 8.05 -21.60 26.42
N HIS A 111 6.72 -21.37 26.48
CA HIS A 111 6.08 -20.65 27.59
C HIS A 111 4.85 -21.37 28.17
N GLY A 112 4.55 -22.58 27.69
CA GLY A 112 3.37 -23.34 28.13
C GLY A 112 2.15 -23.12 27.27
N GLY A 113 1.19 -24.07 27.38
CA GLY A 113 0.00 -24.12 26.53
C GLY A 113 -0.89 -22.89 26.61
N ASP A 114 -1.00 -22.25 27.76
CA ASP A 114 -1.81 -21.05 27.95
C ASP A 114 -1.30 -19.88 27.13
N VAL A 115 0.02 -19.64 27.12
CA VAL A 115 0.66 -18.59 26.29
C VAL A 115 0.55 -18.94 24.82
N GLY A 116 0.79 -20.21 24.45
CA GLY A 116 0.58 -20.69 23.09
C GLY A 116 -0.82 -20.44 22.58
N PHE A 117 -1.84 -20.70 23.40
CA PHE A 117 -3.23 -20.48 23.02
C PHE A 117 -3.61 -18.99 23.00
N GLN A 118 -3.26 -18.22 24.02
CA GLN A 118 -3.65 -16.80 24.09
C GLN A 118 -2.87 -15.92 23.11
N SER A 119 -1.56 -15.87 23.24
CA SER A 119 -0.71 -15.01 22.40
C SER A 119 -0.56 -15.56 20.99
N GLY A 120 -0.40 -16.87 20.84
CA GLY A 120 -0.37 -17.54 19.54
C GLY A 120 -1.73 -17.44 18.83
N GLY A 121 -2.83 -17.53 19.57
CA GLY A 121 -4.18 -17.32 19.05
C GLY A 121 -4.43 -15.90 18.55
N VAL A 122 -4.00 -14.87 19.29
CA VAL A 122 -4.09 -13.46 18.84
C VAL A 122 -3.26 -13.25 17.57
N GLN A 123 -2.01 -13.72 17.56
CA GLN A 123 -1.15 -13.62 16.39
C GLN A 123 -1.72 -14.39 15.19
N GLY A 124 -2.21 -15.61 15.41
CA GLY A 124 -2.86 -16.42 14.38
C GLY A 124 -4.10 -15.73 13.80
N MET A 125 -4.94 -15.14 14.65
CA MET A 125 -6.11 -14.38 14.23
C MET A 125 -5.70 -13.13 13.40
N GLU A 126 -4.70 -12.38 13.82
CA GLU A 126 -4.21 -11.23 13.08
C GLU A 126 -3.64 -11.65 11.72
N THR A 127 -2.88 -12.74 11.68
CA THR A 127 -2.26 -13.28 10.45
C THR A 127 -3.31 -13.83 9.49
N VAL A 128 -4.07 -14.82 9.94
CA VAL A 128 -5.03 -15.56 9.13
C VAL A 128 -6.26 -14.70 8.82
N GLY A 129 -6.80 -14.03 9.83
CA GLY A 129 -8.01 -13.21 9.69
C GLY A 129 -7.83 -12.09 8.67
N SER A 130 -6.76 -11.32 8.77
CA SER A 130 -6.50 -10.20 7.86
C SER A 130 -6.20 -10.65 6.43
N TYR A 131 -5.34 -11.66 6.27
CA TYR A 131 -4.99 -12.23 4.96
C TYR A 131 -6.22 -12.83 4.27
N PHE A 132 -6.97 -13.70 4.94
CA PHE A 132 -8.13 -14.37 4.33
C PHE A 132 -9.32 -13.42 4.14
N LEU A 133 -9.48 -12.39 4.95
CA LEU A 133 -10.49 -11.36 4.70
C LEU A 133 -10.21 -10.66 3.36
N ALA A 134 -8.98 -10.24 3.12
CA ALA A 134 -8.60 -9.66 1.84
C ALA A 134 -8.72 -10.69 0.69
N ARG A 135 -8.19 -11.90 0.89
CA ARG A 135 -8.15 -12.98 -0.09
C ARG A 135 -9.54 -13.37 -0.60
N THR A 136 -10.54 -13.33 0.28
CA THR A 136 -11.91 -13.74 -0.04
C THR A 136 -12.79 -12.61 -0.55
N LEU A 137 -12.59 -11.38 -0.06
CA LEU A 137 -13.48 -10.25 -0.36
C LEU A 137 -12.96 -9.34 -1.49
N ILE A 138 -11.64 -9.39 -1.81
CA ILE A 138 -11.05 -8.60 -2.89
C ILE A 138 -10.75 -9.51 -4.07
N ARG A 139 -11.75 -9.64 -4.98
CA ARG A 139 -11.73 -10.63 -6.06
C ARG A 139 -11.70 -10.02 -7.46
N THR A 140 -11.90 -8.71 -7.57
CA THR A 140 -11.97 -8.01 -8.86
C THR A 140 -11.12 -6.73 -8.82
N PRO A 141 -10.74 -6.18 -9.98
CA PRO A 141 -10.03 -4.91 -10.04
C PRO A 141 -10.86 -3.76 -9.45
N GLU A 142 -12.19 -3.82 -9.53
CA GLU A 142 -13.10 -2.83 -8.92
C GLU A 142 -13.03 -2.87 -7.39
N HIS A 143 -13.07 -4.09 -6.80
CA HIS A 143 -12.89 -4.26 -5.34
C HIS A 143 -11.52 -3.77 -4.89
N PHE A 144 -10.45 -4.07 -5.65
CA PHE A 144 -9.10 -3.62 -5.34
C PHE A 144 -8.98 -2.10 -5.41
N ARG A 145 -9.55 -1.45 -6.44
CA ARG A 145 -9.58 0.01 -6.55
C ARG A 145 -10.36 0.64 -5.39
N ALA A 146 -11.51 0.09 -5.05
CA ALA A 146 -12.33 0.61 -3.96
C ALA A 146 -11.63 0.47 -2.61
N MET A 147 -10.96 -0.66 -2.36
CA MET A 147 -10.09 -0.87 -1.19
C MET A 147 -8.98 0.19 -1.12
N CYS A 148 -8.26 0.44 -2.22
CA CYS A 148 -7.24 1.47 -2.29
C CYS A 148 -7.81 2.88 -2.00
N ALA A 149 -9.03 3.17 -2.48
CA ALA A 149 -9.69 4.46 -2.22
C ALA A 149 -10.03 4.62 -0.73
N VAL A 150 -10.56 3.58 -0.09
CA VAL A 150 -10.86 3.59 1.35
C VAL A 150 -9.58 3.78 2.16
N LEU A 151 -8.52 3.03 1.86
CA LEU A 151 -7.23 3.15 2.55
C LEU A 151 -6.64 4.56 2.40
N ALA A 152 -6.58 5.07 1.17
CA ALA A 152 -6.08 6.43 0.93
C ALA A 152 -6.92 7.49 1.65
N THR A 153 -8.25 7.34 1.67
CA THR A 153 -9.15 8.25 2.41
C THR A 153 -8.87 8.21 3.90
N ALA A 154 -8.75 7.03 4.49
CA ALA A 154 -8.44 6.89 5.92
C ALA A 154 -7.10 7.56 6.27
N ILE A 155 -6.06 7.37 5.44
CA ILE A 155 -4.75 8.01 5.61
C ILE A 155 -4.84 9.53 5.47
N LEU A 156 -5.54 10.03 4.47
CA LEU A 156 -5.66 11.47 4.22
C LEU A 156 -6.48 12.19 5.30
N LEU A 157 -7.41 11.51 5.95
CA LEU A 157 -8.12 12.04 7.13
C LEU A 157 -7.19 12.26 8.33
N LEU A 158 -6.09 11.51 8.43
CA LEU A 158 -5.09 11.70 9.49
C LEU A 158 -4.15 12.88 9.21
N LEU A 159 -3.97 13.29 7.94
CA LEU A 159 -2.99 14.31 7.55
C LEU A 159 -3.12 15.64 8.31
N PRO A 160 -4.31 16.27 8.46
CA PRO A 160 -4.42 17.54 9.18
C PRO A 160 -3.98 17.41 10.65
N PHE A 161 -4.31 16.31 11.31
CA PHE A 161 -3.89 16.03 12.68
C PHE A 161 -2.40 15.75 12.77
N ALA A 162 -1.83 15.02 11.81
CA ALA A 162 -0.41 14.76 11.71
C ALA A 162 0.41 16.05 11.51
N LEU A 163 -0.09 17.00 10.71
CA LEU A 163 0.56 18.30 10.54
C LEU A 163 0.54 19.14 11.82
N ILE A 164 -0.56 19.10 12.58
CA ILE A 164 -0.64 19.78 13.89
C ILE A 164 0.35 19.12 14.86
N GLU A 165 0.34 17.79 14.96
CA GLU A 165 1.24 17.04 15.86
C GLU A 165 2.71 17.29 15.51
N THR A 166 3.08 17.30 14.22
CA THR A 166 4.45 17.59 13.77
C THR A 166 4.98 18.97 14.21
N VAL A 167 4.11 19.98 14.23
CA VAL A 167 4.52 21.36 14.57
C VAL A 167 4.42 21.63 16.08
N THR A 168 3.40 21.10 16.74
CA THR A 168 3.09 21.44 18.15
C THR A 168 3.55 20.38 19.15
N GLY A 169 3.88 19.16 18.71
CA GLY A 169 4.15 18.01 19.57
C GLY A 169 2.91 17.51 20.33
N GLN A 170 1.71 17.98 19.98
CA GLN A 170 0.48 17.60 20.66
C GLN A 170 -0.35 16.65 19.81
N ASN A 171 -0.49 15.41 20.27
CA ASN A 171 -1.34 14.43 19.62
C ASN A 171 -2.82 14.64 19.98
N ILE A 172 -3.45 15.62 19.34
CA ILE A 172 -4.85 16.00 19.60
C ILE A 172 -5.79 14.82 19.32
N LEU A 173 -5.53 14.07 18.22
CA LEU A 173 -6.40 12.98 17.80
C LEU A 173 -6.42 11.84 18.83
N LEU A 174 -5.25 11.39 19.27
CA LEU A 174 -5.14 10.34 20.29
C LEU A 174 -5.76 10.79 21.62
N ARG A 175 -5.54 12.03 22.05
CA ARG A 175 -6.14 12.58 23.25
C ARG A 175 -7.67 12.61 23.17
N THR A 176 -8.22 12.95 22.00
CA THR A 176 -9.68 12.90 21.77
C THR A 176 -10.22 11.47 21.88
N TYR A 177 -9.53 10.48 21.32
CA TYR A 177 -9.92 9.08 21.47
C TYR A 177 -9.81 8.62 22.92
N SER A 178 -8.74 8.98 23.62
CA SER A 178 -8.49 8.59 25.02
C SER A 178 -9.46 9.24 26.01
N SER A 179 -10.08 10.37 25.66
CA SER A 179 -11.13 10.98 26.49
C SER A 179 -12.47 10.23 26.45
N VAL A 180 -12.66 9.37 25.43
CA VAL A 180 -13.90 8.58 25.26
C VAL A 180 -13.72 7.17 25.79
N MET A 181 -12.59 6.50 25.47
CA MET A 181 -12.33 5.11 25.86
C MET A 181 -10.83 4.88 26.07
N PRO A 182 -10.44 3.85 26.86
CA PRO A 182 -9.04 3.44 26.97
C PRO A 182 -8.42 3.21 25.60
N SER A 183 -7.26 3.81 25.39
CA SER A 183 -6.57 3.82 24.11
C SER A 183 -5.09 3.45 24.29
N ILE A 184 -4.39 3.25 23.19
CA ILE A 184 -2.93 3.09 23.18
C ILE A 184 -2.24 4.28 23.88
N ASN A 185 -1.04 4.04 24.40
CA ASN A 185 -0.26 5.08 25.05
C ASN A 185 0.36 6.06 24.04
N GLU A 186 0.45 7.33 24.43
CA GLU A 186 1.24 8.33 23.69
C GLU A 186 2.73 8.00 23.85
N PHE A 187 3.45 7.77 22.75
CA PHE A 187 4.85 7.45 22.72
C PHE A 187 5.63 8.59 22.06
N ARG A 188 6.44 9.30 22.85
CA ARG A 188 7.22 10.43 22.37
C ARG A 188 8.66 10.04 22.07
N MET A 189 9.13 10.42 20.91
CA MET A 189 10.52 10.27 20.51
C MET A 189 11.15 11.65 20.28
N PRO A 190 12.48 11.78 20.43
CA PRO A 190 13.18 13.00 20.09
C PRO A 190 12.83 13.50 18.68
N GLY A 191 12.55 14.78 18.55
CA GLY A 191 12.23 15.40 17.27
C GLY A 191 13.40 15.32 16.28
N ARG A 192 13.11 15.57 15.01
CA ARG A 192 14.11 15.60 13.92
C ARG A 192 13.86 16.81 13.03
N LEU A 193 14.92 17.42 12.54
CA LEU A 193 14.85 18.61 11.67
C LEU A 193 14.05 19.78 12.29
N GLY A 194 14.04 19.90 13.62
CA GLY A 194 13.24 20.91 14.33
C GLY A 194 11.73 20.63 14.37
N LEU A 195 11.31 19.43 13.99
CA LEU A 195 9.91 18.99 13.98
C LEU A 195 9.72 17.78 14.88
N GLU A 196 8.51 17.63 15.42
CA GLU A 196 8.14 16.48 16.25
C GLU A 196 7.74 15.28 15.40
N ARG A 197 7.98 14.05 15.89
CA ARG A 197 7.71 12.82 15.19
C ARG A 197 6.28 12.36 15.47
N VAL A 198 5.48 12.25 14.42
CA VAL A 198 4.05 11.92 14.50
C VAL A 198 3.83 10.42 14.73
N GLN A 199 3.10 10.11 15.78
CA GLN A 199 2.53 8.80 16.08
C GLN A 199 1.06 8.70 15.63
N SER A 200 0.31 9.79 15.76
CA SER A 200 -1.13 9.88 15.53
C SER A 200 -1.89 8.83 16.37
N VAL A 201 -2.58 7.89 15.73
CA VAL A 201 -3.41 6.84 16.35
C VAL A 201 -2.78 5.44 16.31
N LEU A 202 -1.50 5.35 15.95
CA LEU A 202 -0.76 4.08 15.93
C LEU A 202 0.21 3.98 17.11
N ASP A 203 0.66 2.76 17.41
CA ASP A 203 1.47 2.50 18.61
C ASP A 203 2.83 3.21 18.63
N HIS A 204 3.33 3.63 17.46
CA HIS A 204 4.68 4.20 17.34
C HIS A 204 4.81 5.07 16.08
N PRO A 205 5.61 6.17 16.08
CA PRO A 205 5.84 6.99 14.89
C PRO A 205 6.35 6.21 13.67
N ILE A 206 7.23 5.21 13.88
CA ILE A 206 7.73 4.36 12.80
C ILE A 206 6.57 3.59 12.14
N LEU A 207 5.67 3.01 12.93
CA LEU A 207 4.51 2.28 12.41
C LEU A 207 3.54 3.18 11.66
N PHE A 208 3.34 4.41 12.15
CA PHE A 208 2.54 5.42 11.47
C PHE A 208 3.09 5.69 10.06
N GLY A 209 4.41 5.89 9.96
CA GLY A 209 5.06 6.10 8.67
C GLY A 209 4.95 4.89 7.73
N VAL A 210 5.14 3.66 8.24
CA VAL A 210 5.00 2.43 7.42
C VAL A 210 3.57 2.25 6.92
N CYS A 211 2.60 2.36 7.83
CA CYS A 211 1.19 2.18 7.53
C CYS A 211 0.71 3.18 6.47
N THR A 212 0.99 4.47 6.67
CA THR A 212 0.56 5.52 5.74
C THR A 212 1.35 5.49 4.44
N GLY A 213 2.65 5.20 4.46
CA GLY A 213 3.50 5.10 3.28
C GLY A 213 3.19 3.92 2.37
N SER A 214 2.55 2.88 2.90
CA SER A 214 2.14 1.70 2.11
C SER A 214 1.21 2.04 0.94
N ALA A 215 0.41 3.10 1.07
CA ALA A 215 -0.56 3.51 0.07
C ALA A 215 0.01 4.36 -1.07
N LEU A 216 1.32 4.70 -1.09
CA LEU A 216 1.90 5.57 -2.11
C LEU A 216 1.72 5.05 -3.53
N ALA A 217 2.23 3.84 -3.81
CA ALA A 217 2.12 3.23 -5.14
C ALA A 217 0.68 2.89 -5.50
N LEU A 218 -0.13 2.47 -4.52
CA LEU A 218 -1.56 2.21 -4.69
C LEU A 218 -2.32 3.48 -5.09
N SER A 219 -2.04 4.60 -4.43
CA SER A 219 -2.64 5.90 -4.78
C SER A 219 -2.22 6.36 -6.17
N PHE A 220 -0.93 6.26 -6.50
CA PHE A 220 -0.40 6.71 -7.78
C PHE A 220 -0.89 5.89 -8.97
N ALA A 221 -0.87 4.56 -8.89
CA ALA A 221 -1.07 3.70 -10.05
C ALA A 221 -2.45 3.02 -10.10
N VAL A 222 -3.20 2.96 -8.97
CA VAL A 222 -4.57 2.47 -8.95
C VAL A 222 -5.57 3.62 -9.00
N LEU A 223 -5.48 4.56 -8.05
CA LEU A 223 -6.41 5.70 -8.00
C LEU A 223 -6.11 6.72 -9.10
N GLY A 224 -4.83 6.90 -9.44
CA GLY A 224 -4.37 7.75 -10.52
C GLY A 224 -4.43 7.12 -11.92
N TYR A 225 -4.98 5.91 -12.08
CA TYR A 225 -5.13 5.30 -13.40
C TYR A 225 -6.15 6.09 -14.24
N GLN A 226 -5.73 6.52 -15.46
CA GLN A 226 -6.50 7.39 -16.36
C GLN A 226 -6.87 8.77 -15.81
N GLU A 227 -6.38 9.14 -14.63
CA GLU A 227 -6.55 10.49 -14.10
C GLU A 227 -5.49 11.45 -14.68
N PRO A 228 -5.81 12.76 -14.77
CA PRO A 228 -4.83 13.75 -15.19
C PRO A 228 -3.64 13.81 -14.22
N GLY A 229 -2.44 14.11 -14.74
CA GLY A 229 -1.19 14.02 -13.98
C GLY A 229 -1.22 14.76 -12.64
N TRP A 230 -1.85 15.93 -12.56
CA TRP A 230 -1.92 16.70 -11.32
C TRP A 230 -2.75 16.01 -10.21
N ARG A 231 -3.82 15.28 -10.56
CA ARG A 231 -4.58 14.46 -9.59
C ARG A 231 -3.81 13.25 -9.15
N ARG A 232 -3.19 12.57 -10.12
CA ARG A 232 -2.38 11.39 -9.90
C ARG A 232 -1.24 11.66 -8.92
N TRP A 233 -0.48 12.71 -9.15
CA TRP A 233 0.60 13.14 -8.26
C TRP A 233 0.07 13.76 -6.97
N GLY A 234 -1.01 14.52 -7.03
CA GLY A 234 -1.58 15.20 -5.87
C GLY A 234 -1.94 14.24 -4.74
N ILE A 235 -2.70 13.17 -5.03
CA ILE A 235 -3.08 12.17 -4.01
C ILE A 235 -1.84 11.43 -3.50
N ALA A 236 -0.94 11.02 -4.39
CA ALA A 236 0.27 10.30 -4.01
C ALA A 236 1.21 11.15 -3.14
N LEU A 237 1.37 12.43 -3.44
CA LEU A 237 2.18 13.36 -2.65
C LEU A 237 1.56 13.65 -1.28
N LEU A 238 0.24 13.76 -1.17
CA LEU A 238 -0.42 13.92 0.13
C LEU A 238 -0.22 12.67 1.01
N VAL A 239 -0.32 11.48 0.44
CA VAL A 239 -0.01 10.22 1.14
C VAL A 239 1.47 10.18 1.57
N ALA A 240 2.39 10.56 0.67
CA ALA A 240 3.81 10.64 0.99
C ALA A 240 4.09 11.66 2.10
N LEU A 241 3.44 12.83 2.07
CA LEU A 241 3.53 13.85 3.10
C LEU A 241 3.04 13.32 4.46
N THR A 242 1.91 12.60 4.48
CA THR A 242 1.41 11.98 5.71
C THR A 242 2.44 11.02 6.32
N SER A 243 3.04 10.16 5.49
CA SER A 243 4.09 9.25 5.97
C SER A 243 5.37 9.96 6.40
N PHE A 244 5.73 11.05 5.71
CA PHE A 244 6.92 11.85 6.01
C PHE A 244 6.86 12.47 7.40
N THR A 245 5.69 12.88 7.90
CA THR A 245 5.55 13.46 9.25
C THR A 245 5.98 12.50 10.37
N SER A 246 6.12 11.20 10.12
CA SER A 246 6.71 10.24 11.06
C SER A 246 8.20 10.51 11.33
N LEU A 247 8.88 11.26 10.45
CA LEU A 247 10.31 11.61 10.50
C LEU A 247 11.21 10.40 10.82
N SER A 248 10.86 9.25 10.25
CA SER A 248 11.49 7.96 10.55
C SER A 248 12.20 7.38 9.34
N ALA A 249 13.46 6.96 9.50
CA ALA A 249 14.31 6.44 8.43
C ALA A 249 13.72 5.20 7.74
N GLY A 250 13.20 4.23 8.51
CA GLY A 250 12.61 3.02 7.97
C GLY A 250 11.45 3.29 7.01
N PRO A 251 10.37 3.97 7.42
CA PRO A 251 9.29 4.37 6.52
C PRO A 251 9.74 5.17 5.30
N MET A 252 10.70 6.09 5.49
CA MET A 252 11.26 6.89 4.38
C MET A 252 11.96 6.02 3.35
N SER A 253 12.72 4.98 3.77
CA SER A 253 13.34 4.03 2.83
C SER A 253 12.31 3.31 1.97
N GLY A 254 11.15 2.95 2.55
CA GLY A 254 10.04 2.35 1.83
C GLY A 254 9.37 3.31 0.83
N LEU A 255 9.21 4.59 1.20
CA LEU A 255 8.72 5.62 0.28
C LEU A 255 9.69 5.82 -0.89
N VAL A 256 10.99 5.97 -0.61
CA VAL A 256 12.03 6.15 -1.62
C VAL A 256 12.06 4.94 -2.56
N ALA A 257 12.03 3.71 -2.02
CA ALA A 257 11.98 2.51 -2.85
C ALA A 257 10.77 2.50 -3.80
N GLN A 258 9.57 2.81 -3.29
CA GLN A 258 8.37 2.90 -4.13
C GLN A 258 8.50 4.00 -5.19
N MET A 259 9.01 5.18 -4.83
CA MET A 259 9.22 6.30 -5.76
C MET A 259 10.20 5.92 -6.87
N LEU A 260 11.36 5.32 -6.52
CA LEU A 260 12.36 4.86 -7.49
C LEU A 260 11.79 3.80 -8.44
N LEU A 261 10.99 2.86 -7.94
CA LEU A 261 10.34 1.85 -8.77
C LEU A 261 9.28 2.45 -9.71
N LEU A 262 8.52 3.44 -9.24
CA LEU A 262 7.58 4.18 -10.09
C LEU A 262 8.32 4.97 -11.18
N LEU A 263 9.40 5.65 -10.81
CA LEU A 263 10.24 6.41 -11.74
C LEU A 263 10.91 5.48 -12.75
N TRP A 264 11.47 4.35 -12.33
CA TRP A 264 12.02 3.30 -13.20
C TRP A 264 11.00 2.82 -14.23
N GLY A 265 9.80 2.47 -13.74
CA GLY A 265 8.71 2.03 -14.61
C GLY A 265 8.25 3.09 -15.61
N TRP A 266 8.36 4.38 -15.26
CA TRP A 266 8.05 5.51 -16.12
C TRP A 266 9.17 5.80 -17.12
N ALA A 267 10.42 5.94 -16.67
CA ALA A 267 11.56 6.32 -17.50
C ALA A 267 11.87 5.25 -18.57
N LEU A 268 11.76 3.98 -18.19
CA LEU A 268 12.07 2.86 -19.08
C LEU A 268 10.83 2.24 -19.74
N ARG A 269 9.76 3.02 -19.93
CA ARG A 269 8.54 2.57 -20.64
C ARG A 269 8.79 1.93 -22.00
N PRO A 270 9.71 2.44 -22.85
CA PRO A 270 9.99 1.83 -24.15
C PRO A 270 10.58 0.43 -24.06
N ILE A 271 11.25 0.09 -22.94
CA ILE A 271 11.95 -1.18 -22.77
C ILE A 271 10.98 -2.23 -22.21
N LYS A 272 10.60 -3.21 -23.02
CA LYS A 272 9.69 -4.30 -22.62
C LYS A 272 10.25 -5.12 -21.46
N ALA A 273 11.56 -5.35 -21.41
CA ALA A 273 12.26 -6.13 -20.39
C ALA A 273 12.73 -5.32 -19.18
N ARG A 274 12.25 -4.06 -18.96
CA ARG A 274 12.74 -3.15 -17.91
C ARG A 274 12.75 -3.75 -16.50
N TRP A 275 11.78 -4.58 -16.16
CA TRP A 275 11.73 -5.22 -14.84
C TRP A 275 12.74 -6.35 -14.69
N THR A 276 12.97 -7.13 -15.77
CA THR A 276 14.03 -8.13 -15.79
C THR A 276 15.39 -7.45 -15.71
N LEU A 277 15.57 -6.35 -16.46
CA LEU A 277 16.80 -5.54 -16.39
C LEU A 277 17.05 -5.04 -14.96
N LEU A 278 16.03 -4.53 -14.27
CA LEU A 278 16.15 -4.10 -12.86
C LEU A 278 16.62 -5.25 -11.97
N LEU A 279 16.00 -6.42 -12.08
CA LEU A 279 16.38 -7.58 -11.27
C LEU A 279 17.81 -8.04 -11.55
N VAL A 280 18.24 -8.03 -12.81
CA VAL A 280 19.63 -8.34 -13.19
C VAL A 280 20.59 -7.32 -12.60
N LEU A 281 20.28 -6.01 -12.71
CA LEU A 281 21.13 -4.95 -12.14
C LEU A 281 21.22 -5.05 -10.62
N ILE A 282 20.11 -5.32 -9.92
CA ILE A 282 20.12 -5.56 -8.46
C ILE A 282 20.98 -6.79 -8.16
N GLY A 283 20.81 -7.90 -8.87
CA GLY A 283 21.59 -9.11 -8.68
C GLY A 283 23.09 -8.88 -8.89
N LEU A 284 23.46 -8.15 -9.95
CA LEU A 284 24.85 -7.78 -10.21
C LEU A 284 25.44 -6.86 -9.14
N ALA A 285 24.63 -5.88 -8.66
CA ALA A 285 25.06 -5.00 -7.57
C ALA A 285 25.28 -5.76 -6.27
N LEU A 286 24.39 -6.67 -5.89
CA LEU A 286 24.54 -7.51 -4.71
C LEU A 286 25.77 -8.44 -4.84
N LEU A 287 25.98 -9.05 -6.00
CA LEU A 287 27.17 -9.87 -6.29
C LEU A 287 28.45 -9.04 -6.22
N ALA A 288 28.45 -7.83 -6.77
CA ALA A 288 29.60 -6.94 -6.70
C ALA A 288 29.94 -6.54 -5.26
N ILE A 289 28.91 -6.25 -4.42
CA ILE A 289 29.12 -5.97 -3.00
C ILE A 289 29.74 -7.18 -2.32
N GLU A 290 29.22 -8.39 -2.55
CA GLU A 290 29.73 -9.62 -1.93
C GLU A 290 31.18 -9.92 -2.32
N LEU A 291 31.56 -9.67 -3.59
CA LEU A 291 32.91 -9.96 -4.10
C LEU A 291 33.95 -8.87 -3.76
N PHE A 292 33.54 -7.61 -3.71
CA PHE A 292 34.49 -6.48 -3.61
C PHE A 292 34.41 -5.71 -2.29
N ALA A 293 33.31 -5.82 -1.51
CA ALA A 293 33.20 -5.11 -0.25
C ALA A 293 34.03 -5.80 0.84
N LYS A 294 34.69 -4.99 1.68
CA LYS A 294 35.44 -5.48 2.87
C LYS A 294 34.53 -5.87 4.03
N ARG A 295 33.21 -5.58 3.93
CA ARG A 295 32.20 -5.85 4.97
C ARG A 295 31.15 -6.81 4.43
N PRO A 296 30.58 -7.69 5.26
CA PRO A 296 29.49 -8.58 4.86
C PRO A 296 28.32 -7.80 4.23
N LEU A 297 27.69 -8.39 3.22
CA LEU A 297 26.59 -7.79 2.48
C LEU A 297 25.49 -7.15 3.36
N PRO A 298 24.98 -7.82 4.43
CA PRO A 298 23.97 -7.19 5.29
C PRO A 298 24.44 -5.89 5.94
N ASN A 299 25.70 -5.84 6.37
CA ASN A 299 26.27 -4.66 7.03
C ASN A 299 26.34 -3.46 6.06
N VAL A 300 26.68 -3.71 4.79
CA VAL A 300 26.68 -2.67 3.74
C VAL A 300 25.26 -2.18 3.49
N LEU A 301 24.31 -3.09 3.34
CA LEU A 301 22.91 -2.73 3.08
C LEU A 301 22.31 -1.90 4.22
N PHE A 302 22.49 -2.32 5.48
CA PHE A 302 21.94 -1.58 6.62
C PHE A 302 22.59 -0.19 6.80
N SER A 303 23.89 -0.08 6.55
CA SER A 303 24.55 1.23 6.60
C SER A 303 24.11 2.19 5.49
N THR A 304 23.63 1.66 4.35
CA THR A 304 23.14 2.47 3.22
C THR A 304 21.70 2.91 3.40
N ILE A 305 20.84 2.07 4.02
CA ILE A 305 19.40 2.35 4.19
C ILE A 305 19.13 3.29 5.37
N ALA A 306 20.00 3.30 6.39
CA ALA A 306 19.81 4.12 7.57
C ALA A 306 20.14 5.60 7.29
N LEU A 307 19.34 6.52 7.86
CA LEU A 307 19.57 7.97 7.76
C LEU A 307 20.57 8.50 8.79
N ASP A 308 20.88 7.71 9.83
CA ASP A 308 21.84 8.07 10.87
C ASP A 308 22.72 6.87 11.22
N GLY A 309 23.96 7.16 11.66
CA GLY A 309 24.98 6.14 11.91
C GLY A 309 24.67 5.24 13.11
N GLU A 310 24.01 5.74 14.14
CA GLU A 310 23.63 4.98 15.33
C GLU A 310 22.56 3.94 14.97
N SER A 311 21.54 4.36 14.26
CA SER A 311 20.47 3.47 13.76
C SER A 311 21.01 2.41 12.79
N ALA A 312 22.01 2.73 11.96
CA ALA A 312 22.69 1.79 11.09
C ALA A 312 23.44 0.73 11.91
N TYR A 313 24.21 1.19 12.89
CA TYR A 313 25.02 0.32 13.76
C TYR A 313 24.12 -0.66 14.53
N TYR A 314 23.03 -0.20 15.14
CA TYR A 314 22.08 -1.08 15.84
C TYR A 314 21.48 -2.16 14.93
N ARG A 315 21.17 -1.86 13.69
CA ARG A 315 20.65 -2.87 12.73
C ARG A 315 21.69 -3.93 12.39
N VAL A 316 22.96 -3.53 12.27
CA VAL A 316 24.07 -4.49 12.10
C VAL A 316 24.18 -5.40 13.32
N LEU A 317 24.06 -4.85 14.53
CA LEU A 317 24.09 -5.65 15.77
C LEU A 317 22.90 -6.62 15.85
N ILE A 318 21.67 -6.13 15.58
CA ILE A 318 20.47 -6.98 15.55
C ILE A 318 20.65 -8.12 14.55
N TRP A 319 21.19 -7.84 13.35
CA TRP A 319 21.45 -8.88 12.37
C TRP A 319 22.48 -9.90 12.87
N ASN A 320 23.63 -9.45 13.36
CA ASN A 320 24.72 -10.35 13.75
C ASN A 320 24.34 -11.25 14.93
N PHE A 321 23.81 -10.68 16.01
CA PHE A 321 23.37 -11.42 17.18
C PHE A 321 22.07 -12.17 16.94
N GLY A 322 21.10 -11.55 16.28
CA GLY A 322 19.80 -12.16 16.02
C GLY A 322 19.87 -13.35 15.06
N SER A 323 20.69 -13.29 14.01
CA SER A 323 20.91 -14.46 13.15
C SER A 323 21.58 -15.59 13.90
N GLN A 324 22.55 -15.29 14.78
CA GLN A 324 23.19 -16.30 15.64
C GLN A 324 22.19 -16.91 16.62
N SER A 325 21.36 -16.09 17.29
CA SER A 325 20.30 -16.56 18.18
C SER A 325 19.28 -17.47 17.45
N ALA A 326 18.90 -17.12 16.22
CA ALA A 326 18.03 -17.96 15.41
C ALA A 326 18.68 -19.33 15.06
N LEU A 327 19.99 -19.35 14.83
CA LEU A 327 20.73 -20.60 14.59
C LEU A 327 20.92 -21.45 15.86
N ASN A 328 21.05 -20.83 17.02
CA ASN A 328 21.13 -21.52 18.31
C ASN A 328 19.78 -22.15 18.71
N HIS A 329 18.63 -21.52 18.29
CA HIS A 329 17.29 -21.99 18.60
C HIS A 329 16.46 -22.26 17.32
N PRO A 330 16.87 -23.19 16.42
CA PRO A 330 16.43 -23.24 15.04
C PRO A 330 14.96 -23.66 14.88
N TRP A 331 14.42 -24.50 15.77
CA TRP A 331 13.07 -25.07 15.59
C TRP A 331 11.97 -24.17 16.15
N PHE A 332 12.06 -23.83 17.44
CA PHE A 332 10.97 -23.10 18.13
C PHE A 332 11.37 -21.68 18.55
N GLY A 333 12.58 -21.23 18.19
CA GLY A 333 13.07 -19.93 18.63
C GLY A 333 13.13 -19.80 20.14
N VAL A 334 13.10 -18.55 20.63
CA VAL A 334 13.15 -18.23 22.07
C VAL A 334 11.79 -17.80 22.64
N GLY A 335 10.75 -17.74 21.82
CA GLY A 335 9.44 -17.18 22.21
C GLY A 335 9.56 -15.71 22.61
N PHE A 336 8.93 -15.35 23.72
CA PHE A 336 9.04 -14.02 24.34
C PHE A 336 10.20 -13.93 25.36
N GLY A 337 11.08 -14.93 25.40
CA GLY A 337 12.28 -14.93 26.21
C GLY A 337 13.34 -13.97 25.68
N MET A 338 14.44 -13.89 26.42
CA MET A 338 15.60 -13.13 25.95
C MET A 338 16.29 -13.89 24.82
N TRP A 339 16.51 -13.21 23.71
CA TRP A 339 17.32 -13.72 22.61
C TRP A 339 18.82 -13.47 22.88
N ASP A 340 19.70 -14.19 22.18
CA ASP A 340 21.13 -14.17 22.43
C ASP A 340 21.75 -12.84 22.01
N HIS A 341 21.84 -11.88 22.94
CA HIS A 341 22.47 -10.57 22.71
C HIS A 341 23.21 -10.08 23.96
N PRO A 342 24.18 -9.18 23.82
CA PRO A 342 24.86 -8.57 24.96
C PRO A 342 23.91 -7.82 25.89
N SER A 343 24.19 -7.84 27.21
CA SER A 343 23.33 -7.19 28.22
C SER A 343 23.16 -5.68 28.07
N TRP A 344 24.09 -5.02 27.40
CA TRP A 344 24.00 -3.59 27.09
C TRP A 344 23.10 -3.25 25.89
N MET A 345 22.69 -4.24 25.13
CA MET A 345 21.82 -4.07 23.95
C MET A 345 20.35 -4.16 24.36
N THR A 346 19.49 -3.43 23.67
CA THR A 346 18.04 -3.50 23.89
C THR A 346 17.45 -4.81 23.40
N GLN A 347 16.38 -5.30 24.04
CA GLN A 347 15.68 -6.51 23.62
C GLN A 347 14.89 -6.34 22.30
N SER A 348 14.75 -5.10 21.77
CA SER A 348 13.98 -4.86 20.59
C SER A 348 14.59 -5.50 19.35
N ILE A 349 13.76 -6.24 18.58
CA ILE A 349 14.13 -6.84 17.30
C ILE A 349 13.47 -6.01 16.20
N ASP A 350 14.10 -4.90 15.81
CA ASP A 350 13.55 -3.99 14.80
C ASP A 350 13.77 -4.49 13.38
N MET A 351 13.53 -5.79 13.13
CA MET A 351 13.63 -6.44 11.82
C MET A 351 12.51 -7.45 11.64
N PHE A 352 11.49 -7.07 10.86
CA PHE A 352 10.33 -7.94 10.61
C PHE A 352 10.72 -9.29 10.00
N TRP A 353 11.66 -9.32 9.06
CA TRP A 353 12.05 -10.56 8.38
C TRP A 353 12.89 -11.50 9.26
N LEU A 354 13.59 -10.98 10.25
CA LEU A 354 14.39 -11.76 11.18
C LEU A 354 13.58 -12.19 12.43
N TYR A 355 12.58 -11.37 12.81
CA TYR A 355 11.77 -11.60 14.02
C TYR A 355 11.16 -13.01 14.10
N PRO A 356 10.52 -13.55 13.03
CA PRO A 356 9.97 -14.91 13.10
C PRO A 356 11.01 -15.98 13.33
N ALA A 357 12.24 -15.82 12.82
CA ALA A 357 13.33 -16.78 13.02
C ALA A 357 13.81 -16.80 14.48
N ILE A 358 13.91 -15.64 15.12
CA ILE A 358 14.34 -15.52 16.51
C ILE A 358 13.23 -16.01 17.44
N VAL A 359 12.00 -15.55 17.25
CA VAL A 359 10.89 -15.78 18.20
C VAL A 359 10.24 -17.15 18.01
N TYR A 360 10.00 -17.57 16.77
CA TYR A 360 9.26 -18.81 16.46
C TYR A 360 10.10 -19.89 15.79
N GLY A 361 11.37 -19.59 15.49
CA GLY A 361 12.30 -20.49 14.81
C GLY A 361 12.32 -20.37 13.28
N LEU A 362 13.31 -21.00 12.66
CA LEU A 362 13.53 -20.97 11.22
C LEU A 362 12.33 -21.46 10.38
N PRO A 363 11.54 -22.47 10.80
CA PRO A 363 10.36 -22.89 10.06
C PRO A 363 9.33 -21.74 9.89
N ALA A 364 9.09 -20.94 10.96
CA ALA A 364 8.18 -19.80 10.87
C ALA A 364 8.69 -18.75 9.88
N SER A 365 9.98 -18.43 9.93
CA SER A 365 10.59 -17.51 8.96
C SER A 365 10.46 -18.02 7.53
N ALA A 366 10.73 -19.29 7.29
CA ALA A 366 10.56 -19.90 5.97
C ALA A 366 9.11 -19.80 5.48
N MET A 367 8.12 -20.09 6.34
CA MET A 367 6.70 -20.00 6.00
C MET A 367 6.29 -18.56 5.68
N MET A 368 6.75 -17.55 6.42
CA MET A 368 6.50 -16.15 6.13
C MET A 368 7.11 -15.71 4.80
N PHE A 369 8.36 -16.14 4.51
CA PHE A 369 8.97 -15.87 3.20
C PHE A 369 8.24 -16.58 2.06
N ILE A 370 7.79 -17.83 2.25
CA ILE A 370 6.99 -18.54 1.25
C ILE A 370 5.66 -17.82 1.00
N ALA A 371 4.98 -17.32 2.05
CA ALA A 371 3.76 -16.55 1.92
C ALA A 371 4.00 -15.27 1.12
N PHE A 372 5.04 -14.50 1.45
CA PHE A 372 5.37 -13.24 0.80
C PHE A 372 5.85 -13.44 -0.64
N LEU A 373 6.88 -14.27 -0.85
CA LEU A 373 7.44 -14.51 -2.18
C LEU A 373 6.45 -15.27 -3.08
N GLY A 374 5.70 -16.22 -2.53
CA GLY A 374 4.66 -16.94 -3.26
C GLY A 374 3.56 -16.01 -3.77
N SER A 375 3.13 -15.03 -2.95
CA SER A 375 2.17 -14.00 -3.34
C SER A 375 2.75 -13.08 -4.41
N THR A 376 3.92 -12.50 -4.16
CA THR A 376 4.52 -11.48 -5.04
C THR A 376 4.99 -12.07 -6.36
N ILE A 377 5.67 -13.22 -6.35
CA ILE A 377 6.11 -13.92 -7.56
C ILE A 377 4.91 -14.45 -8.34
N GLY A 378 3.90 -15.02 -7.65
CA GLY A 378 2.68 -15.49 -8.29
C GLY A 378 1.95 -14.39 -9.05
N VAL A 379 1.72 -13.25 -8.40
CA VAL A 379 1.13 -12.05 -9.01
C VAL A 379 2.05 -11.50 -10.12
N GLY A 380 3.35 -11.46 -9.91
CA GLY A 380 4.33 -10.97 -10.88
C GLY A 380 4.42 -11.80 -12.16
N ARG A 381 4.22 -13.12 -12.07
CA ARG A 381 4.28 -14.04 -13.21
C ARG A 381 3.06 -13.98 -14.13
N LYS A 382 1.92 -13.40 -13.68
CA LYS A 382 0.73 -13.28 -14.53
C LYS A 382 1.05 -12.39 -15.73
N ARG A 383 0.88 -12.95 -16.92
CA ARG A 383 1.15 -12.26 -18.20
C ARG A 383 -0.16 -11.88 -18.88
N ASN A 384 -0.07 -11.11 -19.94
CA ASN A 384 -1.21 -10.77 -20.82
C ASN A 384 -2.40 -10.16 -20.07
N LEU A 385 -2.14 -9.25 -19.12
CA LEU A 385 -3.19 -8.51 -18.43
C LEU A 385 -3.62 -7.30 -19.27
N PRO A 386 -4.92 -6.92 -19.22
CA PRO A 386 -5.37 -5.63 -19.72
C PRO A 386 -4.60 -4.46 -19.10
N PRO A 387 -4.50 -3.28 -19.73
CA PRO A 387 -3.68 -2.16 -19.24
C PRO A 387 -4.01 -1.71 -17.82
N ARG A 388 -5.28 -1.74 -17.42
CA ARG A 388 -5.74 -1.39 -16.07
C ARG A 388 -5.23 -2.38 -15.03
N GLU A 389 -5.46 -3.67 -15.25
CA GLU A 389 -5.04 -4.75 -14.36
C GLU A 389 -3.51 -4.84 -14.27
N TYR A 390 -2.82 -4.56 -15.38
CA TYR A 390 -1.37 -4.41 -15.37
C TYR A 390 -0.92 -3.27 -14.45
N SER A 391 -1.56 -2.09 -14.51
CA SER A 391 -1.24 -0.97 -13.63
C SER A 391 -1.47 -1.32 -12.15
N TYR A 392 -2.58 -2.00 -11.85
CA TYR A 392 -2.94 -2.41 -10.48
C TYR A 392 -1.98 -3.47 -9.94
N ARG A 393 -1.61 -4.46 -10.78
CA ARG A 393 -0.55 -5.42 -10.45
C ARG A 393 0.76 -4.73 -10.09
N MET A 394 1.19 -3.76 -10.90
CA MET A 394 2.43 -3.05 -10.63
C MET A 394 2.35 -2.22 -9.35
N ALA A 395 1.22 -1.57 -9.08
CA ALA A 395 1.00 -0.86 -7.81
C ALA A 395 1.13 -1.80 -6.61
N TYR A 396 0.52 -2.97 -6.67
CA TYR A 396 0.62 -3.99 -5.63
C TYR A 396 2.08 -4.45 -5.43
N LEU A 397 2.78 -4.81 -6.50
CA LEU A 397 4.18 -5.27 -6.42
C LEU A 397 5.12 -4.20 -5.86
N ILE A 398 4.92 -2.95 -6.25
CA ILE A 398 5.72 -1.82 -5.74
C ILE A 398 5.39 -1.56 -4.25
N CYS A 399 4.12 -1.65 -3.84
CA CYS A 399 3.74 -1.59 -2.43
C CYS A 399 4.41 -2.69 -1.62
N MET A 400 4.37 -3.95 -2.10
CA MET A 400 5.04 -5.07 -1.45
C MET A 400 6.56 -4.90 -1.41
N ALA A 401 7.19 -4.36 -2.46
CA ALA A 401 8.61 -4.03 -2.46
C ALA A 401 8.94 -2.97 -1.39
N GLY A 402 8.06 -1.99 -1.17
CA GLY A 402 8.17 -1.04 -0.06
C GLY A 402 8.18 -1.74 1.30
N PHE A 403 7.23 -2.63 1.56
CA PHE A 403 7.22 -3.45 2.78
C PHE A 403 8.45 -4.35 2.93
N PHE A 404 8.92 -4.93 1.81
CA PHE A 404 10.13 -5.76 1.84
C PHE A 404 11.34 -4.96 2.31
N VAL A 405 11.56 -3.78 1.78
CA VAL A 405 12.67 -2.90 2.17
C VAL A 405 12.53 -2.46 3.62
N VAL A 406 11.35 -1.98 4.01
CA VAL A 406 11.11 -1.50 5.39
C VAL A 406 11.25 -2.63 6.40
N GLY A 407 10.80 -3.83 6.10
CA GLY A 407 10.84 -4.97 7.01
C GLY A 407 12.25 -5.42 7.43
N TRP A 408 13.31 -4.99 6.73
CA TRP A 408 14.69 -5.17 7.15
C TRP A 408 15.18 -4.16 8.19
N THR A 409 14.36 -3.12 8.44
CA THR A 409 14.75 -2.02 9.34
C THR A 409 13.68 -1.67 10.38
N VAL A 410 12.52 -2.31 10.30
CA VAL A 410 11.37 -2.09 11.19
C VAL A 410 10.67 -3.43 11.41
N HIS A 411 10.29 -3.72 12.65
CA HIS A 411 9.32 -4.76 12.96
C HIS A 411 7.89 -4.22 12.79
N PHE A 412 6.99 -5.05 12.25
CA PHE A 412 5.56 -4.70 12.12
C PHE A 412 4.77 -5.39 13.23
N TRP A 413 4.00 -4.63 13.99
CA TRP A 413 3.12 -5.18 15.01
C TRP A 413 1.76 -4.49 15.02
N ASN A 414 0.79 -5.09 15.68
CA ASN A 414 -0.58 -4.58 15.81
C ASN A 414 -1.20 -4.18 14.46
N ALA A 415 -1.80 -2.99 14.38
CA ALA A 415 -2.50 -2.50 13.20
C ALA A 415 -1.62 -2.49 11.91
N THR A 416 -0.32 -2.21 12.03
CA THR A 416 0.59 -2.21 10.87
C THR A 416 0.84 -3.62 10.34
N TYR A 417 0.98 -4.61 11.23
CA TYR A 417 1.10 -6.01 10.84
C TYR A 417 -0.18 -6.52 10.16
N VAL A 418 -1.34 -6.20 10.74
CA VAL A 418 -2.65 -6.55 10.16
C VAL A 418 -2.82 -5.93 8.78
N LEU A 419 -2.44 -4.66 8.60
CA LEU A 419 -2.47 -4.00 7.29
C LEU A 419 -1.53 -4.70 6.28
N PHE A 420 -0.31 -5.06 6.70
CA PHE A 420 0.64 -5.78 5.85
C PHE A 420 0.05 -7.12 5.37
N MET A 421 -0.47 -7.94 6.29
CA MET A 421 -1.06 -9.24 5.96
C MET A 421 -2.32 -9.10 5.09
N PHE A 422 -3.15 -8.10 5.38
CA PHE A 422 -4.33 -7.76 4.57
C PHE A 422 -3.93 -7.36 3.15
N LEU A 423 -2.95 -6.46 2.99
CA LEU A 423 -2.47 -6.04 1.67
C LEU A 423 -1.81 -7.20 0.93
N LEU A 424 -1.08 -8.09 1.62
CA LEU A 424 -0.50 -9.29 1.03
C LEU A 424 -1.58 -10.18 0.38
N GLY A 425 -2.69 -10.42 1.08
CA GLY A 425 -3.83 -11.18 0.55
C GLY A 425 -4.60 -10.47 -0.56
N SER A 426 -4.62 -9.12 -0.54
CA SER A 426 -5.45 -8.30 -1.42
C SER A 426 -5.06 -8.33 -2.89
N GLY A 427 -3.82 -8.71 -3.23
CA GLY A 427 -3.33 -8.73 -4.62
C GLY A 427 -3.57 -10.04 -5.36
N LEU A 428 -3.99 -11.11 -4.67
CA LEU A 428 -4.03 -12.44 -5.27
C LEU A 428 -5.09 -12.63 -6.37
N TRP A 429 -6.12 -11.75 -6.40
CA TRP A 429 -7.09 -11.74 -7.49
C TRP A 429 -6.44 -11.59 -8.87
N VAL A 430 -5.28 -10.95 -8.97
CA VAL A 430 -4.54 -10.78 -10.22
C VAL A 430 -4.18 -12.13 -10.85
N MET A 431 -3.90 -13.14 -10.02
CA MET A 431 -3.57 -14.49 -10.52
C MET A 431 -4.77 -15.16 -11.19
N ASP A 432 -5.99 -14.79 -10.83
CA ASP A 432 -7.24 -15.30 -11.36
C ASP A 432 -7.84 -14.37 -12.45
N ALA A 433 -7.22 -13.21 -12.70
CA ALA A 433 -7.70 -12.25 -13.69
C ALA A 433 -7.69 -12.85 -15.11
N PRO A 434 -8.71 -12.56 -15.94
CA PRO A 434 -8.75 -13.00 -17.31
C PRO A 434 -7.59 -12.44 -18.12
N GLU A 435 -7.13 -13.18 -19.12
CA GLU A 435 -6.12 -12.68 -20.05
C GLU A 435 -6.76 -11.73 -21.06
N ALA A 436 -6.00 -10.72 -21.47
CA ALA A 436 -6.45 -9.80 -22.52
C ALA A 436 -6.71 -10.53 -23.81
N THR A 437 -7.89 -10.40 -24.36
CA THR A 437 -8.21 -10.84 -25.72
C THR A 437 -7.45 -10.00 -26.73
N GLY A 438 -7.15 -10.58 -27.91
CA GLY A 438 -6.28 -9.94 -28.91
C GLY A 438 -6.68 -8.53 -29.37
N ILE A 439 -7.92 -8.10 -29.09
CA ILE A 439 -8.45 -6.76 -29.41
C ILE A 439 -8.01 -5.70 -28.36
N GLU A 440 -7.74 -6.10 -27.12
CA GLU A 440 -7.37 -5.19 -26.02
C GLU A 440 -5.86 -4.91 -25.91
N ARG A 441 -5.05 -5.52 -26.79
CA ARG A 441 -3.58 -5.35 -26.82
C ARG A 441 -3.10 -4.02 -27.38
N GLN A 442 -3.98 -3.06 -27.71
CA GLN A 442 -3.57 -1.75 -28.20
C GLN A 442 -2.87 -0.93 -27.11
N GLU A 443 -1.69 -0.44 -27.44
CA GLU A 443 -0.71 0.25 -26.59
C GLU A 443 -1.27 1.46 -25.85
N PRO A 444 -0.80 1.78 -24.64
CA PRO A 444 -1.13 3.02 -23.94
C PRO A 444 -0.44 4.24 -24.58
N GLY A 445 -0.83 4.58 -25.77
CA GLY A 445 -0.31 5.71 -26.57
C GLY A 445 -1.14 6.00 -27.83
N GLY A 446 -2.02 5.07 -28.23
CA GLY A 446 -2.78 5.16 -29.49
C GLY A 446 -4.17 5.79 -29.40
N GLU A 447 -4.63 6.17 -28.23
CA GLU A 447 -6.05 6.48 -27.97
C GLU A 447 -6.55 7.87 -28.40
N LYS A 448 -5.73 8.64 -29.13
CA LYS A 448 -6.22 9.90 -29.75
C LYS A 448 -6.68 9.73 -31.21
N ARG A 449 -6.68 8.52 -31.78
CA ARG A 449 -7.01 8.32 -33.19
C ARG A 449 -8.26 7.47 -33.47
N ALA A 450 -8.87 6.84 -32.47
CA ALA A 450 -9.96 5.87 -32.66
C ALA A 450 -11.40 6.40 -32.40
N LEU A 451 -11.59 7.68 -32.06
CA LEU A 451 -12.91 8.29 -31.92
C LEU A 451 -13.16 9.36 -32.99
N ARG A 452 -12.74 9.11 -34.24
CA ARG A 452 -13.47 9.65 -35.38
C ARG A 452 -14.41 8.56 -35.85
N GLU A 453 -15.64 8.61 -35.37
CA GLU A 453 -16.75 7.94 -36.04
C GLU A 453 -16.64 8.19 -37.54
N PRO A 454 -16.80 7.16 -38.39
CA PRO A 454 -16.91 7.41 -39.82
C PRO A 454 -18.10 8.35 -39.99
N ARG A 455 -17.84 9.57 -40.51
CA ARG A 455 -18.91 10.48 -40.89
C ARG A 455 -19.89 9.67 -41.71
N PRO A 456 -21.21 9.70 -41.37
CA PRO A 456 -22.22 9.08 -42.21
C PRO A 456 -22.03 9.60 -43.61
N ALA A 457 -21.94 8.69 -44.57
CA ALA A 457 -21.85 9.03 -45.99
C ALA A 457 -22.99 9.98 -46.31
N ARG A 458 -22.64 11.16 -46.78
CA ARG A 458 -23.66 12.11 -47.31
C ARG A 458 -24.46 11.36 -48.37
N PRO A 459 -25.80 11.34 -48.30
CA PRO A 459 -26.59 10.74 -49.34
C PRO A 459 -26.24 11.47 -50.66
N ALA A 460 -25.90 10.70 -51.66
CA ALA A 460 -25.68 11.20 -53.02
C ALA A 460 -26.95 11.93 -53.45
N LEU A 461 -26.85 13.23 -53.60
CA LEU A 461 -27.89 14.01 -54.25
C LEU A 461 -28.07 13.44 -55.66
N ALA A 462 -29.17 12.75 -55.88
CA ALA A 462 -29.63 12.34 -57.19
C ALA A 462 -29.71 13.59 -58.08
N ARG A 463 -28.85 13.67 -59.09
CA ARG A 463 -28.99 14.63 -60.17
C ARG A 463 -30.29 14.29 -60.88
N ALA A 464 -31.35 15.03 -60.58
CA ALA A 464 -32.54 15.06 -61.39
C ALA A 464 -32.12 15.59 -62.78
N GLY A 465 -32.14 14.69 -63.75
CA GLY A 465 -32.00 15.04 -65.14
C GLY A 465 -33.16 15.96 -65.53
N ARG A 466 -32.83 17.16 -65.97
CA ARG A 466 -33.80 18.01 -66.69
C ARG A 466 -33.71 17.57 -68.15
N ASP A 467 -34.59 16.69 -68.59
CA ASP A 467 -34.99 16.51 -69.99
C ASP A 467 -35.71 17.78 -70.40
N ARG A 468 -35.05 18.58 -71.16
CA ARG A 468 -35.72 19.59 -72.00
C ARG A 468 -35.99 19.00 -73.39
N PRO A 469 -37.20 18.92 -73.87
CA PRO A 469 -37.49 18.47 -75.20
C PRO A 469 -36.99 19.56 -76.21
N PHE A 470 -36.34 19.10 -77.30
CA PHE A 470 -35.91 19.87 -78.39
C PHE A 470 -37.13 20.46 -79.07
N PRO A 471 -37.11 21.77 -79.57
CA PRO A 471 -38.18 22.35 -80.38
C PRO A 471 -38.14 21.80 -81.83
N GLU A 472 -39.29 21.34 -82.30
CA GLU A 472 -39.51 20.93 -83.70
C GLU A 472 -39.19 22.04 -84.64
N PRO A 473 -38.72 21.78 -85.89
CA PRO A 473 -38.42 22.73 -86.88
C PRO A 473 -39.74 23.17 -87.56
N ASN A 474 -39.98 24.46 -87.62
CA ASN A 474 -41.10 25.13 -88.25
C ASN A 474 -41.01 25.05 -89.78
N PRO A 475 -41.99 24.49 -90.52
CA PRO A 475 -42.02 24.46 -91.96
C PRO A 475 -42.74 25.72 -92.54
N ARG A 476 -42.00 26.78 -92.82
CA ARG A 476 -42.40 27.84 -93.75
C ARG A 476 -41.23 28.81 -94.02
N ARG A 477 -40.65 28.65 -95.20
CA ARG A 477 -40.24 29.59 -96.23
C ARG A 477 -39.25 28.92 -97.14
N ALA A 478 -39.79 28.68 -98.22
CA ALA A 478 -39.55 28.89 -99.67
C ALA A 478 -38.09 28.87 -100.04
#